data_1bf7d37a4034e713137c04e036e49927
#
_entry.id   1bf7d37a4034e713137c04e036e49927
#
_cell.length_a   1.000
_cell.length_b   1.000
_cell.length_c   1.000
_cell.angle_alpha   90.00
_cell.angle_beta   90.00
_cell.angle_gamma   90.00
#
_symmetry.space_group_name_H-M   'P 1'
#
loop_
_entity.id
_entity.type
_entity.pdbx_description
1 polymer ?
#
loop_
_entity_poly.entity_id
_entity_poly.type
_entity_poly.pdbx_seq_one_letter_code
_entity_poly.pdbx_strand_id
1 'polypeptide(L)'
;MDAGDAAGFQPVSVYADVRVWDMVDWAQLYLFELIFMRMSGFLLFNPLLGRSNLPAMVKTGMALVLSILVVGTAGTGVPQPDTLVELAFRLLLELGIGLVLGFVMRVVFSVVQIGGEVIDTQMGMTMAQIYDASSQANLSVTASLLNILLILDFFAENGHYTLMRLLTTSGELVPYGAAALGDGVYAYVIELFLACMLLAVKLAMPILAAELLGEVGMGVLMKAIPQINAFVINIELKVIIGLLLFFLLLTPINEFLLELESGMLSELGRILRLIGGA
;
A
#
# COMPACT_ATOMS: atom_id res chain seq x y z
N MET A 1 -14.17 -58.83 69.06
CA MET A 1 -13.67 -57.58 69.58
C MET A 1 -12.78 -57.00 68.51
N ASP A 2 -13.34 -56.14 67.86
CA ASP A 2 -12.99 -54.95 67.14
C ASP A 2 -11.97 -55.10 66.00
N ALA A 3 -12.54 -55.18 64.82
CA ALA A 3 -11.83 -54.96 63.56
C ALA A 3 -11.88 -53.47 63.27
N GLY A 4 -10.75 -52.84 63.43
CA GLY A 4 -10.52 -51.45 63.08
C GLY A 4 -10.58 -51.14 61.58
N ASP A 5 -11.33 -50.18 61.35
CA ASP A 5 -11.64 -49.47 60.09
C ASP A 5 -10.42 -49.14 59.28
N ALA A 6 -10.18 -49.81 58.15
CA ALA A 6 -9.22 -49.43 57.13
C ALA A 6 -9.91 -48.49 56.15
N ALA A 7 -9.87 -47.20 56.51
CA ALA A 7 -10.28 -46.15 55.58
C ALA A 7 -9.45 -46.21 54.30
N GLY A 8 -10.08 -46.66 53.22
CA GLY A 8 -9.47 -46.75 51.89
C GLY A 8 -9.11 -45.35 51.40
N PHE A 9 -7.80 -45.11 51.32
CA PHE A 9 -7.22 -44.00 50.62
C PHE A 9 -7.47 -44.21 49.12
N GLN A 10 -8.51 -43.63 48.58
CA GLN A 10 -8.66 -43.53 47.15
C GLN A 10 -7.71 -42.47 46.65
N PRO A 11 -6.78 -42.77 45.74
CA PRO A 11 -6.00 -41.76 45.09
C PRO A 11 -6.94 -40.92 44.23
N VAL A 12 -7.12 -39.68 44.62
CA VAL A 12 -7.77 -38.66 43.76
C VAL A 12 -6.93 -38.57 42.48
N SER A 13 -7.43 -39.13 41.38
CA SER A 13 -6.85 -38.93 40.08
C SER A 13 -7.07 -37.49 39.64
N VAL A 14 -6.22 -36.59 40.13
CA VAL A 14 -6.23 -35.14 39.82
C VAL A 14 -5.64 -34.89 38.43
N TYR A 15 -5.24 -35.92 37.74
CA TYR A 15 -4.89 -35.81 36.29
C TYR A 15 -6.14 -36.22 35.49
N ALA A 16 -7.20 -35.42 35.57
CA ALA A 16 -8.14 -35.36 34.48
C ALA A 16 -7.27 -35.03 33.25
N ASP A 17 -7.30 -35.87 32.23
CA ASP A 17 -6.67 -35.74 30.94
C ASP A 17 -7.15 -34.41 30.28
N VAL A 18 -6.62 -33.29 30.72
CA VAL A 18 -6.80 -32.02 30.04
C VAL A 18 -5.95 -32.15 28.78
N ARG A 19 -6.60 -32.67 27.75
CA ARG A 19 -5.97 -32.68 26.43
C ARG A 19 -5.69 -31.23 26.07
N VAL A 20 -4.46 -30.91 25.81
CA VAL A 20 -4.03 -29.56 25.38
C VAL A 20 -4.91 -29.03 24.24
N TRP A 21 -5.46 -29.96 23.45
CA TRP A 21 -6.37 -29.70 22.34
C TRP A 21 -7.77 -29.19 22.78
N ASP A 22 -8.23 -29.51 23.99
CA ASP A 22 -9.51 -29.03 24.53
C ASP A 22 -9.42 -27.60 25.07
N MET A 23 -8.18 -27.07 25.20
CA MET A 23 -7.91 -25.68 25.59
C MET A 23 -7.78 -24.74 24.38
N VAL A 24 -7.68 -25.27 23.18
CA VAL A 24 -7.58 -24.49 21.94
C VAL A 24 -8.99 -24.15 21.46
N ASP A 25 -9.34 -22.90 21.51
CA ASP A 25 -10.58 -22.42 20.86
C ASP A 25 -10.38 -22.41 19.33
N TRP A 26 -10.82 -23.49 18.68
CA TRP A 26 -10.73 -23.66 17.24
C TRP A 26 -11.38 -22.54 16.45
N ALA A 27 -12.44 -21.93 17.01
CA ALA A 27 -13.11 -20.81 16.36
C ALA A 27 -12.22 -19.56 16.34
N GLN A 28 -11.53 -19.29 17.45
CA GLN A 28 -10.58 -18.18 17.52
C GLN A 28 -9.35 -18.41 16.64
N LEU A 29 -8.84 -19.65 16.59
CA LEU A 29 -7.71 -19.98 15.71
C LEU A 29 -8.08 -19.77 14.25
N TYR A 30 -9.25 -20.25 13.84
CA TYR A 30 -9.74 -20.07 12.47
C TYR A 30 -9.93 -18.59 12.12
N LEU A 31 -10.51 -17.81 13.01
CA LEU A 31 -10.64 -16.37 12.84
C LEU A 31 -9.27 -15.70 12.69
N PHE A 32 -8.30 -16.10 13.51
CA PHE A 32 -6.92 -15.60 13.39
C PHE A 32 -6.30 -15.92 12.04
N GLU A 33 -6.48 -17.13 11.51
CA GLU A 33 -5.97 -17.53 10.19
C GLU A 33 -6.55 -16.65 9.07
N LEU A 34 -7.86 -16.38 9.08
CA LEU A 34 -8.53 -15.51 8.11
C LEU A 34 -7.95 -14.08 8.15
N ILE A 35 -7.86 -13.51 9.35
CA ILE A 35 -7.30 -12.18 9.56
C ILE A 35 -5.84 -12.13 9.12
N PHE A 36 -5.04 -13.15 9.47
CA PHE A 36 -3.64 -13.23 9.08
C PHE A 36 -3.46 -13.26 7.56
N MET A 37 -4.30 -13.98 6.84
CA MET A 37 -4.29 -14.01 5.38
C MET A 37 -4.63 -12.64 4.80
N ARG A 38 -5.65 -11.94 5.32
CA ARG A 38 -6.01 -10.58 4.88
C ARG A 38 -4.88 -9.58 5.13
N MET A 39 -4.27 -9.59 6.32
CA MET A 39 -3.15 -8.71 6.67
C MET A 39 -1.90 -9.02 5.86
N SER A 40 -1.63 -10.30 5.61
CA SER A 40 -0.51 -10.73 4.75
C SER A 40 -0.69 -10.24 3.31
N GLY A 41 -1.88 -10.41 2.74
CA GLY A 41 -2.23 -9.89 1.41
C GLY A 41 -2.04 -8.38 1.31
N PHE A 42 -2.52 -7.63 2.29
CA PHE A 42 -2.34 -6.19 2.36
C PHE A 42 -0.87 -5.77 2.36
N LEU A 43 -0.04 -6.43 3.19
CA LEU A 43 1.40 -6.11 3.30
C LEU A 43 2.19 -6.44 2.04
N LEU A 44 1.78 -7.44 1.25
CA LEU A 44 2.49 -7.83 0.02
C LEU A 44 2.54 -6.70 -1.02
N PHE A 45 1.44 -5.98 -1.21
CA PHE A 45 1.34 -4.90 -2.19
C PHE A 45 1.46 -3.49 -1.60
N ASN A 46 1.48 -3.35 -0.27
CA ASN A 46 1.58 -2.05 0.38
C ASN A 46 2.89 -1.33 0.02
N PRO A 47 2.87 -0.09 -0.51
CA PRO A 47 4.07 0.63 -0.92
C PRO A 47 4.91 1.14 0.25
N LEU A 48 4.34 1.25 1.45
CA LEU A 48 5.02 1.70 2.66
C LEU A 48 5.68 0.53 3.38
N LEU A 49 4.90 -0.51 3.67
CA LEU A 49 5.30 -1.65 4.51
C LEU A 49 5.79 -2.85 3.68
N GLY A 50 5.39 -2.94 2.41
CA GLY A 50 5.77 -4.01 1.47
C GLY A 50 7.09 -3.79 0.72
N ARG A 51 7.87 -2.74 1.04
CA ARG A 51 9.11 -2.40 0.31
C ARG A 51 10.07 -3.58 0.21
N SER A 52 10.76 -3.69 -0.94
CA SER A 52 11.75 -4.75 -1.21
C SER A 52 12.92 -4.77 -0.22
N ASN A 53 13.24 -3.62 0.38
CA ASN A 53 14.32 -3.48 1.35
C ASN A 53 14.01 -4.09 2.74
N LEU A 54 12.74 -4.45 3.01
CA LEU A 54 12.37 -5.10 4.26
C LEU A 54 12.49 -6.62 4.11
N PRO A 55 13.25 -7.31 4.98
CA PRO A 55 13.33 -8.77 4.99
C PRO A 55 11.94 -9.40 5.14
N ALA A 56 11.74 -10.57 4.50
CA ALA A 56 10.47 -11.28 4.56
C ALA A 56 10.03 -11.58 6.01
N MET A 57 10.98 -11.87 6.88
CA MET A 57 10.75 -12.14 8.31
C MET A 57 10.09 -10.92 9.01
N VAL A 58 10.52 -9.69 8.68
CA VAL A 58 9.93 -8.47 9.25
C VAL A 58 8.49 -8.28 8.77
N LYS A 59 8.24 -8.52 7.49
CA LYS A 59 6.87 -8.45 6.91
C LYS A 59 5.94 -9.45 7.56
N THR A 60 6.38 -10.69 7.71
CA THR A 60 5.60 -11.74 8.38
C THR A 60 5.35 -11.39 9.85
N GLY A 61 6.37 -10.88 10.56
CA GLY A 61 6.22 -10.41 11.94
C GLY A 61 5.20 -9.27 12.06
N MET A 62 5.22 -8.31 11.13
CA MET A 62 4.22 -7.23 11.08
C MET A 62 2.81 -7.78 10.81
N ALA A 63 2.66 -8.74 9.88
CA ALA A 63 1.38 -9.39 9.62
C ALA A 63 0.83 -10.06 10.88
N LEU A 64 1.68 -10.77 11.62
CA LEU A 64 1.32 -11.42 12.89
C LEU A 64 0.86 -10.41 13.94
N VAL A 65 1.63 -9.33 14.16
CA VAL A 65 1.29 -8.30 15.14
C VAL A 65 -0.04 -7.63 14.80
N LEU A 66 -0.25 -7.25 13.53
CA LEU A 66 -1.52 -6.69 13.07
C LEU A 66 -2.69 -7.67 13.26
N SER A 67 -2.48 -8.94 12.96
CA SER A 67 -3.51 -9.97 13.12
C SER A 67 -3.90 -10.17 14.58
N ILE A 68 -2.95 -10.20 15.49
CA ILE A 68 -3.21 -10.29 16.94
C ILE A 68 -4.00 -9.06 17.43
N LEU A 69 -3.65 -7.87 16.95
CA LEU A 69 -4.37 -6.64 17.29
C LEU A 69 -5.82 -6.69 16.82
N VAL A 70 -6.04 -7.14 15.59
CA VAL A 70 -7.38 -7.19 14.98
C VAL A 70 -8.26 -8.29 15.60
N VAL A 71 -7.70 -9.48 15.90
CA VAL A 71 -8.44 -10.56 16.58
C VAL A 71 -9.02 -10.10 17.90
N GLY A 72 -8.29 -9.27 18.66
CA GLY A 72 -8.78 -8.72 19.94
C GLY A 72 -10.00 -7.82 19.81
N THR A 73 -10.29 -7.29 18.62
CA THR A 73 -11.43 -6.39 18.34
C THR A 73 -12.51 -7.06 17.48
N ALA A 74 -12.21 -8.18 16.83
CA ALA A 74 -13.11 -8.88 15.93
C ALA A 74 -14.13 -9.74 16.69
N GLY A 75 -15.38 -9.76 16.21
CA GLY A 75 -16.42 -10.62 16.76
C GLY A 75 -16.18 -12.11 16.45
N THR A 76 -16.56 -13.00 17.35
CA THR A 76 -16.29 -14.46 17.31
C THR A 76 -17.28 -15.28 16.45
N GLY A 77 -18.16 -14.65 15.70
CA GLY A 77 -19.30 -15.32 15.02
C GLY A 77 -18.99 -15.83 13.59
N VAL A 78 -17.78 -16.26 13.27
CA VAL A 78 -17.45 -16.74 11.93
C VAL A 78 -17.85 -18.21 11.76
N PRO A 79 -18.67 -18.58 10.74
CA PRO A 79 -19.05 -19.96 10.48
C PRO A 79 -17.81 -20.80 10.13
N GLN A 80 -17.63 -21.91 10.84
CA GLN A 80 -16.49 -22.81 10.58
C GLN A 80 -16.66 -23.53 9.24
N PRO A 81 -15.56 -23.81 8.53
CA PRO A 81 -15.61 -24.53 7.26
C PRO A 81 -15.87 -26.03 7.52
N ASP A 82 -16.74 -26.63 6.69
CA ASP A 82 -17.05 -28.06 6.78
C ASP A 82 -15.97 -28.95 6.16
N THR A 83 -15.19 -28.39 5.21
CA THR A 83 -14.17 -29.12 4.46
C THR A 83 -12.84 -28.35 4.35
N LEU A 84 -11.75 -29.09 4.20
CA LEU A 84 -10.41 -28.49 3.99
C LEU A 84 -10.34 -27.63 2.70
N VAL A 85 -11.10 -27.99 1.67
CA VAL A 85 -11.18 -27.27 0.42
C VAL A 85 -11.88 -25.92 0.65
N GLU A 86 -12.95 -25.90 1.44
CA GLU A 86 -13.65 -24.67 1.80
C GLU A 86 -12.76 -23.73 2.64
N LEU A 87 -12.02 -24.29 3.59
CA LEU A 87 -11.03 -23.55 4.37
C LEU A 87 -10.01 -22.86 3.44
N ALA A 88 -9.40 -23.64 2.54
CA ALA A 88 -8.41 -23.10 1.61
C ALA A 88 -8.99 -21.99 0.70
N PHE A 89 -10.22 -22.17 0.24
CA PHE A 89 -10.90 -21.18 -0.60
C PHE A 89 -11.17 -19.87 0.17
N ARG A 90 -11.66 -19.96 1.41
CA ARG A 90 -11.90 -18.79 2.26
C ARG A 90 -10.60 -18.05 2.60
N LEU A 91 -9.51 -18.77 2.91
CA LEU A 91 -8.19 -18.18 3.14
C LEU A 91 -7.67 -17.44 1.91
N LEU A 92 -7.84 -18.01 0.71
CA LEU A 92 -7.47 -17.37 -0.55
C LEU A 92 -8.30 -16.12 -0.85
N LEU A 93 -9.59 -16.13 -0.54
CA LEU A 93 -10.44 -14.95 -0.67
C LEU A 93 -9.97 -13.82 0.26
N GLU A 94 -9.67 -14.14 1.52
CA GLU A 94 -9.16 -13.16 2.47
C GLU A 94 -7.81 -12.57 2.03
N LEU A 95 -6.91 -13.43 1.54
CA LEU A 95 -5.66 -12.98 0.92
C LEU A 95 -5.95 -12.03 -0.26
N GLY A 96 -6.91 -12.38 -1.11
CA GLY A 96 -7.33 -11.56 -2.26
C GLY A 96 -7.83 -10.17 -1.85
N ILE A 97 -8.65 -10.08 -0.78
CA ILE A 97 -9.11 -8.81 -0.23
C ILE A 97 -7.93 -7.96 0.23
N GLY A 98 -7.02 -8.57 1.00
CA GLY A 98 -5.79 -7.90 1.44
C GLY A 98 -4.96 -7.39 0.26
N LEU A 99 -4.77 -8.22 -0.78
CA LEU A 99 -4.07 -7.85 -2.01
C LEU A 99 -4.72 -6.64 -2.70
N VAL A 100 -6.04 -6.62 -2.81
CA VAL A 100 -6.79 -5.50 -3.42
C VAL A 100 -6.55 -4.21 -2.63
N LEU A 101 -6.62 -4.24 -1.30
CA LEU A 101 -6.33 -3.08 -0.46
C LEU A 101 -4.90 -2.57 -0.62
N GLY A 102 -3.92 -3.47 -0.59
CA GLY A 102 -2.52 -3.12 -0.83
C GLY A 102 -2.29 -2.58 -2.24
N PHE A 103 -2.97 -3.14 -3.24
CA PHE A 103 -2.89 -2.71 -4.63
C PHE A 103 -3.46 -1.30 -4.83
N VAL A 104 -4.60 -0.97 -4.21
CA VAL A 104 -5.17 0.39 -4.24
C VAL A 104 -4.14 1.40 -3.74
N MET A 105 -3.51 1.17 -2.60
CA MET A 105 -2.44 2.03 -2.12
C MET A 105 -1.28 2.14 -3.12
N ARG A 106 -0.86 1.03 -3.69
CA ARG A 106 0.25 0.99 -4.65
C ARG A 106 -0.06 1.80 -5.91
N VAL A 107 -1.28 1.72 -6.42
CA VAL A 107 -1.71 2.48 -7.60
C VAL A 107 -1.70 3.97 -7.31
N VAL A 108 -2.15 4.41 -6.13
CA VAL A 108 -2.09 5.82 -5.74
C VAL A 108 -0.65 6.31 -5.59
N PHE A 109 0.23 5.54 -4.96
CA PHE A 109 1.66 5.88 -4.87
C PHE A 109 2.35 5.92 -6.24
N SER A 110 1.87 5.17 -7.22
CA SER A 110 2.40 5.21 -8.59
C SER A 110 2.15 6.55 -9.30
N VAL A 111 1.15 7.33 -8.87
CA VAL A 111 0.91 8.70 -9.37
C VAL A 111 2.15 9.56 -9.24
N VAL A 112 2.73 9.55 -8.05
CA VAL A 112 3.93 10.34 -7.72
C VAL A 112 5.16 9.82 -8.45
N GLN A 113 5.29 8.51 -8.57
CA GLN A 113 6.40 7.91 -9.28
C GLN A 113 6.35 8.22 -10.77
N ILE A 114 5.22 7.98 -11.43
CA ILE A 114 5.05 8.24 -12.86
C ILE A 114 5.13 9.74 -13.15
N GLY A 115 4.46 10.58 -12.34
CA GLY A 115 4.53 12.03 -12.49
C GLY A 115 5.95 12.58 -12.39
N GLY A 116 6.72 12.09 -11.41
CA GLY A 116 8.13 12.46 -11.24
C GLY A 116 9.04 11.97 -12.38
N GLU A 117 8.82 10.76 -12.89
CA GLU A 117 9.54 10.24 -14.06
C GLU A 117 9.26 11.05 -15.33
N VAL A 118 8.02 11.47 -15.53
CA VAL A 118 7.63 12.35 -16.64
C VAL A 118 8.31 13.71 -16.52
N ILE A 119 8.36 14.29 -15.32
CA ILE A 119 9.06 15.56 -15.05
C ILE A 119 10.56 15.41 -15.36
N ASP A 120 11.23 14.40 -14.82
CA ASP A 120 12.67 14.18 -15.05
C ASP A 120 12.99 13.95 -16.53
N THR A 121 12.12 13.25 -17.24
CA THR A 121 12.28 13.02 -18.68
C THR A 121 12.21 14.32 -19.44
N GLN A 122 11.26 15.20 -19.11
CA GLN A 122 11.12 16.50 -19.76
C GLN A 122 12.26 17.47 -19.44
N MET A 123 12.76 17.45 -18.19
CA MET A 123 13.94 18.21 -17.77
C MET A 123 15.24 17.70 -18.40
N GLY A 124 15.22 16.54 -19.08
CA GLY A 124 16.40 15.93 -19.70
C GLY A 124 17.33 15.23 -18.69
N MET A 125 16.92 15.05 -17.43
CA MET A 125 17.72 14.36 -16.40
C MET A 125 17.96 12.89 -16.74
N THR A 126 17.09 12.25 -17.53
CA THR A 126 17.27 10.89 -18.03
C THR A 126 18.49 10.74 -18.95
N MET A 127 18.95 11.83 -19.60
CA MET A 127 20.17 11.80 -20.40
C MET A 127 21.42 11.55 -19.54
N ALA A 128 21.45 12.06 -18.30
CA ALA A 128 22.55 11.80 -17.38
C ALA A 128 22.64 10.31 -16.97
N GLN A 129 21.51 9.62 -16.92
CA GLN A 129 21.43 8.19 -16.59
C GLN A 129 21.99 7.29 -17.70
N ILE A 130 21.92 7.72 -18.97
CA ILE A 130 22.46 6.98 -20.11
C ILE A 130 24.01 6.96 -20.06
N TYR A 131 24.64 8.00 -19.52
CA TYR A 131 26.09 8.08 -19.40
C TYR A 131 26.65 7.25 -18.23
N ASP A 132 25.85 6.94 -17.22
CA ASP A 132 26.26 6.11 -16.08
C ASP A 132 25.50 4.77 -16.03
N ALA A 133 25.64 3.99 -17.09
CA ALA A 133 25.05 2.65 -17.18
C ALA A 133 25.62 1.65 -16.15
N SER A 134 26.67 2.02 -15.42
CA SER A 134 27.28 1.21 -14.37
C SER A 134 26.55 1.32 -13.03
N SER A 135 25.88 2.44 -12.76
CA SER A 135 24.99 2.57 -11.61
C SER A 135 23.62 2.01 -11.98
N GLN A 136 23.26 0.85 -11.44
CA GLN A 136 21.94 0.21 -11.61
C GLN A 136 20.78 1.05 -11.03
N ALA A 137 20.99 2.29 -10.68
CA ALA A 137 20.02 3.20 -10.10
C ALA A 137 19.32 4.03 -11.18
N ASN A 138 18.46 3.39 -11.97
CA ASN A 138 17.48 4.07 -12.84
C ASN A 138 16.36 4.73 -11.99
N LEU A 139 16.72 5.44 -10.92
CA LEU A 139 15.74 6.09 -10.07
C LEU A 139 15.60 7.55 -10.48
N SER A 140 14.41 7.92 -10.91
CA SER A 140 14.04 9.32 -11.09
C SER A 140 14.25 10.09 -9.78
N VAL A 141 15.02 11.18 -9.86
CA VAL A 141 15.33 12.02 -8.69
C VAL A 141 14.07 12.72 -8.20
N THR A 142 13.30 13.29 -9.11
CA THR A 142 12.04 13.97 -8.80
C THR A 142 11.01 12.98 -8.22
N ALA A 143 10.86 11.81 -8.83
CA ALA A 143 9.96 10.78 -8.30
C ALA A 143 10.36 10.33 -6.89
N SER A 144 11.66 10.19 -6.63
CA SER A 144 12.16 9.81 -5.30
C SER A 144 11.87 10.89 -4.28
N LEU A 145 12.10 12.15 -4.61
CA LEU A 145 11.83 13.29 -3.74
C LEU A 145 10.32 13.43 -3.43
N LEU A 146 9.48 13.37 -4.46
CA LEU A 146 8.03 13.41 -4.30
C LEU A 146 7.50 12.24 -3.46
N ASN A 147 8.06 11.04 -3.65
CA ASN A 147 7.69 9.87 -2.85
C ASN A 147 8.10 10.03 -1.37
N ILE A 148 9.25 10.67 -1.08
CA ILE A 148 9.64 11.01 0.29
C ILE A 148 8.67 12.03 0.89
N LEU A 149 8.30 13.08 0.15
CA LEU A 149 7.33 14.08 0.59
C LEU A 149 5.97 13.42 0.89
N LEU A 150 5.44 12.61 -0.02
CA LEU A 150 4.17 11.90 0.18
C LEU A 150 4.20 11.01 1.44
N ILE A 151 5.32 10.35 1.73
CA ILE A 151 5.46 9.56 2.95
C ILE A 151 5.50 10.45 4.19
N LEU A 152 6.21 11.59 4.14
CA LEU A 152 6.26 12.53 5.25
C LEU A 152 4.88 13.11 5.54
N ASP A 153 4.14 13.52 4.51
CA ASP A 153 2.76 14.03 4.61
C ASP A 153 1.85 12.97 5.23
N PHE A 154 1.94 11.70 4.76
CA PHE A 154 1.18 10.60 5.30
C PHE A 154 1.37 10.40 6.82
N PHE A 155 2.58 10.57 7.32
CA PHE A 155 2.82 10.50 8.75
C PHE A 155 2.45 11.79 9.49
N ALA A 156 2.63 12.96 8.87
CA ALA A 156 2.29 14.26 9.45
C ALA A 156 0.77 14.44 9.64
N GLU A 157 -0.03 14.01 8.66
CA GLU A 157 -1.50 14.06 8.70
C GLU A 157 -2.13 12.88 9.46
N ASN A 158 -1.32 12.07 10.15
CA ASN A 158 -1.80 10.88 10.88
C ASN A 158 -2.48 9.82 9.99
N GLY A 159 -2.16 9.75 8.71
CA GLY A 159 -2.70 8.77 7.77
C GLY A 159 -2.46 7.33 8.22
N HIS A 160 -1.36 7.07 8.92
CA HIS A 160 -1.07 5.76 9.52
C HIS A 160 -2.11 5.34 10.57
N TYR A 161 -2.67 6.26 11.38
CA TYR A 161 -3.75 5.95 12.32
C TYR A 161 -5.04 5.62 11.58
N THR A 162 -5.37 6.41 10.54
CA THR A 162 -6.54 6.17 9.71
C THR A 162 -6.45 4.83 9.00
N LEU A 163 -5.28 4.49 8.47
CA LEU A 163 -5.01 3.19 7.84
C LEU A 163 -5.18 2.05 8.83
N MET A 164 -4.60 2.15 10.04
CA MET A 164 -4.77 1.14 11.09
C MET A 164 -6.23 0.97 11.47
N ARG A 165 -6.96 2.07 11.62
CA ARG A 165 -8.40 2.04 11.89
C ARG A 165 -9.17 1.34 10.78
N LEU A 166 -8.89 1.62 9.50
CA LEU A 166 -9.51 0.94 8.37
C LEU A 166 -9.25 -0.57 8.40
N LEU A 167 -8.02 -0.98 8.71
CA LEU A 167 -7.67 -2.41 8.80
C LEU A 167 -8.38 -3.10 9.98
N THR A 168 -8.45 -2.46 11.15
CA THR A 168 -9.11 -3.04 12.34
C THR A 168 -10.63 -3.14 12.14
N THR A 169 -11.25 -2.13 11.51
CA THR A 169 -12.69 -2.14 11.22
C THR A 169 -13.06 -2.83 9.90
N SER A 170 -12.07 -3.31 9.13
CA SER A 170 -12.32 -3.99 7.86
C SER A 170 -13.22 -5.22 8.00
N GLY A 171 -13.19 -5.91 9.13
CA GLY A 171 -14.04 -7.05 9.45
C GLY A 171 -15.51 -6.69 9.70
N GLU A 172 -15.80 -5.44 10.09
CA GLU A 172 -17.17 -4.94 10.25
C GLU A 172 -17.82 -4.65 8.89
N LEU A 173 -17.02 -4.13 7.93
CA LEU A 173 -17.47 -3.84 6.58
C LEU A 173 -17.52 -5.08 5.69
N VAL A 174 -16.53 -5.96 5.85
CA VAL A 174 -16.38 -7.22 5.11
C VAL A 174 -16.17 -8.34 6.12
N PRO A 175 -17.25 -9.04 6.55
CA PRO A 175 -17.16 -10.10 7.53
C PRO A 175 -16.19 -11.20 7.10
N TYR A 176 -15.35 -11.65 8.04
CA TYR A 176 -14.34 -12.66 7.75
C TYR A 176 -14.98 -13.99 7.31
N GLY A 177 -14.45 -14.58 6.25
CA GLY A 177 -14.92 -15.85 5.70
C GLY A 177 -16.23 -15.79 4.91
N ALA A 178 -16.89 -14.62 4.81
CA ALA A 178 -18.14 -14.43 4.06
C ALA A 178 -17.96 -13.52 2.82
N ALA A 179 -16.76 -13.06 2.54
CA ALA A 179 -16.48 -12.12 1.48
C ALA A 179 -16.57 -12.76 0.08
N ALA A 180 -17.06 -11.99 -0.88
CA ALA A 180 -17.06 -12.35 -2.29
C ALA A 180 -16.46 -11.18 -3.11
N LEU A 181 -15.49 -11.50 -3.97
CA LEU A 181 -14.97 -10.55 -4.94
C LEU A 181 -15.93 -10.50 -6.14
N GLY A 182 -16.84 -9.55 -6.11
CA GLY A 182 -17.84 -9.36 -7.19
C GLY A 182 -17.29 -8.56 -8.38
N ASP A 183 -18.03 -8.60 -9.51
CA ASP A 183 -17.65 -7.88 -10.74
C ASP A 183 -17.48 -6.36 -10.55
N GLY A 184 -18.18 -5.76 -9.60
CA GLY A 184 -18.05 -4.35 -9.26
C GLY A 184 -16.64 -3.96 -8.77
N VAL A 185 -15.93 -4.86 -8.10
CA VAL A 185 -14.57 -4.63 -7.59
C VAL A 185 -13.58 -4.48 -8.74
N TYR A 186 -13.67 -5.32 -9.77
CA TYR A 186 -12.78 -5.26 -10.93
C TYR A 186 -12.98 -3.96 -11.72
N ALA A 187 -14.23 -3.60 -11.99
CA ALA A 187 -14.56 -2.37 -12.70
C ALA A 187 -14.01 -1.14 -11.94
N TYR A 188 -14.22 -1.11 -10.64
CA TYR A 188 -13.73 -0.03 -9.77
C TYR A 188 -12.20 0.07 -9.74
N VAL A 189 -11.49 -1.04 -9.65
CA VAL A 189 -10.01 -1.05 -9.67
C VAL A 189 -9.47 -0.51 -10.99
N ILE A 190 -10.12 -0.84 -12.12
CA ILE A 190 -9.75 -0.30 -13.44
C ILE A 190 -10.01 1.21 -13.50
N GLU A 191 -11.18 1.68 -13.02
CA GLU A 191 -11.52 3.10 -12.97
C GLU A 191 -10.51 3.88 -12.12
N LEU A 192 -10.17 3.36 -10.94
CA LEU A 192 -9.17 3.95 -10.05
C LEU A 192 -7.79 4.04 -10.73
N PHE A 193 -7.38 2.97 -11.41
CA PHE A 193 -6.12 2.96 -12.16
C PHE A 193 -6.07 4.05 -13.22
N LEU A 194 -7.15 4.19 -14.03
CA LEU A 194 -7.25 5.23 -15.05
C LEU A 194 -7.26 6.64 -14.43
N ALA A 195 -7.98 6.83 -13.32
CA ALA A 195 -7.97 8.09 -12.58
C ALA A 195 -6.57 8.44 -12.07
N CYS A 196 -5.84 7.48 -11.52
CA CYS A 196 -4.46 7.67 -11.06
C CYS A 196 -3.50 8.02 -12.22
N MET A 197 -3.67 7.42 -13.40
CA MET A 197 -2.89 7.80 -14.59
C MET A 197 -3.13 9.26 -14.97
N LEU A 198 -4.39 9.71 -14.94
CA LEU A 198 -4.73 11.11 -15.18
C LEU A 198 -4.13 12.04 -14.12
N LEU A 199 -4.14 11.64 -12.85
CA LEU A 199 -3.54 12.42 -11.76
C LEU A 199 -2.02 12.53 -11.92
N ALA A 200 -1.32 11.49 -12.38
CA ALA A 200 0.11 11.52 -12.65
C ALA A 200 0.44 12.57 -13.75
N VAL A 201 -0.35 12.60 -14.81
CA VAL A 201 -0.21 13.62 -15.87
C VAL A 201 -0.51 15.02 -15.31
N LYS A 202 -1.57 15.19 -14.51
CA LYS A 202 -1.91 16.49 -13.89
C LYS A 202 -0.78 17.02 -13.00
N LEU A 203 -0.13 16.14 -12.25
CA LEU A 203 1.02 16.50 -11.40
C LEU A 203 2.18 17.06 -12.23
N ALA A 204 2.48 16.45 -13.38
CA ALA A 204 3.58 16.86 -14.25
C ALA A 204 3.24 18.07 -15.14
N MET A 205 1.96 18.32 -15.44
CA MET A 205 1.51 19.31 -16.42
C MET A 205 2.10 20.72 -16.25
N PRO A 206 2.18 21.32 -15.07
CA PRO A 206 2.71 22.68 -14.92
C PRO A 206 4.17 22.78 -15.40
N ILE A 207 4.98 21.79 -15.05
CA ILE A 207 6.40 21.75 -15.45
C ILE A 207 6.53 21.43 -16.94
N LEU A 208 5.76 20.46 -17.44
CA LEU A 208 5.71 20.11 -18.85
C LEU A 208 5.36 21.34 -19.72
N ALA A 209 4.34 22.08 -19.36
CA ALA A 209 3.92 23.25 -20.12
C ALA A 209 4.99 24.35 -20.14
N ALA A 210 5.64 24.59 -19.01
CA ALA A 210 6.70 25.59 -18.92
C ALA A 210 7.96 25.17 -19.71
N GLU A 211 8.34 23.91 -19.63
CA GLU A 211 9.47 23.37 -20.40
C GLU A 211 9.22 23.41 -21.92
N LEU A 212 8.01 23.07 -22.36
CA LEU A 212 7.63 23.21 -23.79
C LEU A 212 7.72 24.65 -24.28
N LEU A 213 7.29 25.62 -23.46
CA LEU A 213 7.46 27.05 -23.78
C LEU A 213 8.95 27.43 -23.84
N GLY A 214 9.76 26.90 -22.93
CA GLY A 214 11.21 27.05 -22.94
C GLY A 214 11.84 26.51 -24.22
N GLU A 215 11.41 25.34 -24.70
CA GLU A 215 11.88 24.76 -25.98
C GLU A 215 11.57 25.64 -27.18
N VAL A 216 10.36 26.20 -27.24
CA VAL A 216 9.99 27.14 -28.29
C VAL A 216 10.87 28.39 -28.23
N GLY A 217 11.11 28.94 -27.04
CA GLY A 217 12.00 30.08 -26.81
C GLY A 217 13.44 29.80 -27.28
N MET A 218 13.95 28.62 -26.91
CA MET A 218 15.29 28.17 -27.38
C MET A 218 15.34 28.00 -28.89
N GLY A 219 14.30 27.46 -29.52
CA GLY A 219 14.24 27.33 -30.99
C GLY A 219 14.34 28.69 -31.71
N VAL A 220 13.71 29.73 -31.16
CA VAL A 220 13.82 31.10 -31.68
C VAL A 220 15.22 31.66 -31.45
N LEU A 221 15.80 31.46 -30.26
CA LEU A 221 17.15 31.92 -29.94
C LEU A 221 18.22 31.29 -30.86
N MET A 222 18.11 29.99 -31.10
CA MET A 222 19.01 29.25 -32.03
C MET A 222 18.99 29.82 -33.46
N LYS A 223 17.79 30.24 -33.90
CA LYS A 223 17.65 30.88 -35.21
C LYS A 223 18.30 32.25 -35.28
N ALA A 224 18.31 32.98 -34.16
CA ALA A 224 18.91 34.31 -34.07
C ALA A 224 20.44 34.27 -33.94
N ILE A 225 20.99 33.26 -33.27
CA ILE A 225 22.42 33.16 -32.97
C ILE A 225 22.94 31.74 -33.33
N PRO A 226 23.17 31.46 -34.62
CA PRO A 226 23.52 30.12 -35.09
C PRO A 226 24.91 29.62 -34.67
N GLN A 227 25.73 30.48 -34.05
CA GLN A 227 27.10 30.15 -33.62
C GLN A 227 27.14 29.39 -32.27
N ILE A 228 26.03 29.36 -31.52
CA ILE A 228 25.95 28.71 -30.24
C ILE A 228 25.72 27.21 -30.43
N ASN A 229 26.46 26.37 -29.67
CA ASN A 229 26.15 24.95 -29.61
C ASN A 229 24.84 24.73 -28.83
N ALA A 230 23.74 24.85 -29.58
CA ALA A 230 22.39 24.81 -29.06
C ALA A 230 22.04 23.52 -28.30
N PHE A 231 22.66 22.40 -28.68
CA PHE A 231 22.37 21.11 -28.06
C PHE A 231 22.82 21.06 -26.59
N VAL A 232 24.04 21.51 -26.30
CA VAL A 232 24.57 21.50 -24.92
C VAL A 232 23.81 22.50 -24.04
N ILE A 233 23.64 23.73 -24.54
CA ILE A 233 22.97 24.79 -23.78
C ILE A 233 21.51 24.44 -23.49
N ASN A 234 20.83 23.79 -24.43
CA ASN A 234 19.42 23.40 -24.22
C ASN A 234 19.26 22.39 -23.07
N ILE A 235 20.16 21.40 -22.95
CA ILE A 235 20.11 20.41 -21.89
C ILE A 235 20.35 21.08 -20.52
N GLU A 236 21.41 21.90 -20.43
CA GLU A 236 21.73 22.58 -19.17
C GLU A 236 20.63 23.55 -18.75
N LEU A 237 20.04 24.29 -19.69
CA LEU A 237 18.98 25.25 -19.43
C LEU A 237 17.70 24.55 -18.98
N LYS A 238 17.31 23.44 -19.57
CA LYS A 238 16.17 22.63 -19.17
C LYS A 238 16.29 22.18 -17.72
N VAL A 239 17.42 21.62 -17.33
CA VAL A 239 17.64 21.18 -15.95
C VAL A 239 17.52 22.36 -14.97
N ILE A 240 18.13 23.50 -15.28
CA ILE A 240 18.08 24.69 -14.40
C ILE A 240 16.66 25.23 -14.30
N ILE A 241 15.97 25.40 -15.42
CA ILE A 241 14.58 25.91 -15.45
C ILE A 241 13.66 24.93 -14.75
N GLY A 242 13.76 23.64 -15.04
CA GLY A 242 12.92 22.62 -14.46
C GLY A 242 13.08 22.53 -12.93
N LEU A 243 14.32 22.55 -12.42
CA LEU A 243 14.58 22.58 -10.98
C LEU A 243 14.05 23.87 -10.32
N LEU A 244 14.23 25.01 -10.97
CA LEU A 244 13.70 26.28 -10.49
C LEU A 244 12.18 26.24 -10.41
N LEU A 245 11.50 25.76 -11.47
CA LEU A 245 10.05 25.61 -11.51
C LEU A 245 9.56 24.61 -10.48
N PHE A 246 10.24 23.48 -10.35
CA PHE A 246 9.91 22.48 -9.31
C PHE A 246 9.95 23.10 -7.91
N PHE A 247 10.99 23.90 -7.62
CA PHE A 247 11.13 24.58 -6.35
C PHE A 247 10.05 25.65 -6.13
N LEU A 248 9.73 26.43 -7.16
CA LEU A 248 8.66 27.45 -7.09
C LEU A 248 7.27 26.82 -6.93
N LEU A 249 7.06 25.63 -7.50
CA LEU A 249 5.79 24.90 -7.45
C LEU A 249 5.71 23.92 -6.28
N LEU A 250 6.69 23.93 -5.37
CA LEU A 250 6.71 22.98 -4.24
C LEU A 250 5.45 23.08 -3.37
N THR A 251 4.94 24.30 -3.13
CA THR A 251 3.72 24.49 -2.33
C THR A 251 2.48 23.87 -3.00
N PRO A 252 2.12 24.19 -4.26
CA PRO A 252 0.98 23.54 -4.91
C PRO A 252 1.18 22.04 -5.15
N ILE A 253 2.43 21.58 -5.32
CA ILE A 253 2.72 20.16 -5.39
C ILE A 253 2.41 19.49 -4.04
N ASN A 254 2.79 20.09 -2.91
CA ASN A 254 2.49 19.56 -1.60
C ASN A 254 0.98 19.53 -1.32
N GLU A 255 0.25 20.57 -1.69
CA GLU A 255 -1.24 20.58 -1.61
C GLU A 255 -1.84 19.42 -2.41
N PHE A 256 -1.35 19.17 -3.61
CA PHE A 256 -1.76 18.03 -4.43
C PHE A 256 -1.45 16.69 -3.76
N LEU A 257 -0.28 16.54 -3.09
CA LEU A 257 0.08 15.32 -2.37
C LEU A 257 -0.84 15.06 -1.18
N LEU A 258 -1.23 16.10 -0.44
CA LEU A 258 -2.20 16.00 0.66
C LEU A 258 -3.59 15.58 0.17
N GLU A 259 -4.07 16.15 -0.96
CA GLU A 259 -5.32 15.72 -1.59
C GLU A 259 -5.24 14.27 -2.08
N LEU A 260 -4.11 13.87 -2.65
CA LEU A 260 -3.86 12.49 -3.11
C LEU A 260 -3.91 11.49 -1.95
N GLU A 261 -3.32 11.84 -0.80
CA GLU A 261 -3.32 11.02 0.40
C GLU A 261 -4.73 10.85 0.98
N SER A 262 -5.44 11.96 1.19
CA SER A 262 -6.82 11.94 1.70
C SER A 262 -7.75 11.16 0.77
N GLY A 263 -7.58 11.33 -0.55
CA GLY A 263 -8.23 10.55 -1.58
C GLY A 263 -7.94 9.05 -1.43
N MET A 264 -6.68 8.67 -1.28
CA MET A 264 -6.26 7.27 -1.09
C MET A 264 -6.98 6.59 0.08
N LEU A 265 -7.03 7.26 1.23
CA LEU A 265 -7.69 6.71 2.42
C LEU A 265 -9.21 6.58 2.21
N SER A 266 -9.84 7.53 1.51
CA SER A 266 -11.25 7.46 1.16
C SER A 266 -11.57 6.31 0.19
N GLU A 267 -10.68 6.08 -0.81
CA GLU A 267 -10.82 5.00 -1.78
C GLU A 267 -10.65 3.61 -1.15
N LEU A 268 -9.76 3.46 -0.15
CA LEU A 268 -9.66 2.24 0.65
C LEU A 268 -10.96 1.95 1.40
N GLY A 269 -11.59 2.95 1.98
CA GLY A 269 -12.90 2.80 2.62
C GLY A 269 -14.01 2.47 1.64
N ARG A 270 -13.97 3.02 0.43
CA ARG A 270 -14.96 2.77 -0.62
C ARG A 270 -14.87 1.35 -1.17
N ILE A 271 -13.65 0.85 -1.43
CA ILE A 271 -13.49 -0.52 -1.93
C ILE A 271 -13.87 -1.57 -0.90
N LEU A 272 -13.63 -1.32 0.40
CA LEU A 272 -14.12 -2.20 1.47
C LEU A 272 -15.65 -2.29 1.47
N ARG A 273 -16.36 -1.18 1.32
CA ARG A 273 -17.84 -1.18 1.20
C ARG A 273 -18.31 -1.92 -0.03
N LEU A 274 -17.66 -1.74 -1.17
CA LEU A 274 -18.00 -2.47 -2.41
C LEU A 274 -17.82 -3.99 -2.26
N ILE A 275 -16.77 -4.43 -1.59
CA ILE A 275 -16.53 -5.86 -1.30
C ILE A 275 -17.57 -6.39 -0.30
N GLY A 276 -17.96 -5.57 0.68
CA GLY A 276 -18.98 -5.93 1.68
C GLY A 276 -20.42 -5.94 1.16
N GLY A 277 -20.66 -5.47 -0.08
CA GLY A 277 -21.99 -5.42 -0.69
C GLY A 277 -22.86 -4.25 -0.20
N ALA A 278 -22.24 -3.21 0.35
CA ALA A 278 -22.89 -2.00 0.87
C ALA A 278 -22.73 -0.80 -0.08
#